data_c35f59d5ac2762be7f17cfe3c8547ed7
#
_entry.id   c35f59d5ac2762be7f17cfe3c8547ed7
#
_cell.length_a   1.000
_cell.length_b   1.000
_cell.length_c   1.000
_cell.angle_alpha   90.00
_cell.angle_beta   90.00
_cell.angle_gamma   90.00
#
_symmetry.space_group_name_H-M   'P 1'
#
loop_
_entity.id
_entity.type
_entity.pdbx_description
1 polymer ?
#
loop_
_entity_poly.entity_id
_entity_poly.type
_entity_poly.pdbx_seq_one_letter_code
_entity_poly.pdbx_strand_id
1 'polypeptide(L)'
;MRHAIAWRTELLTVMLIVLTTLRLPLVAAAQRPGHVPRIAFLELNFPPSTSEPSPLLDAFRQGLRERGWVEGHTIAIEWRWAEGSLERFASLVAELIRLPVELLVVPNSQTARIAKEATTTIPIVVVAGGGMDRLVGSLARPRENVTGLATMTPELTLTHLELLKEALPGVTRVAVLRGLAPYDAIWPTMEATAQSLGMELQRFDVRDPTAFDSAFAAMTEAQADALMVLGDAFFVPYPARIAALALQHRLPSIGPGGAQAGYLMSYGASESDRGQRIAAYVDHILKGATPADLPVEQPTKFELVINLKTAQSLGLTLSPVFLFRADELIK
;
A
#
# COMPACT_ATOMS: atom_id res chain seq x y z
N MET A 1 -64.43 42.03 12.26
CA MET A 1 -63.26 41.98 13.15
C MET A 1 -62.68 40.57 13.40
N ARG A 2 -63.38 39.47 13.19
CA ARG A 2 -62.90 38.10 13.44
C ARG A 2 -61.97 37.49 12.38
N HIS A 3 -62.01 37.95 11.14
CA HIS A 3 -61.20 37.41 10.03
C HIS A 3 -59.76 37.97 9.96
N ALA A 4 -59.46 39.14 10.52
CA ALA A 4 -58.16 39.77 10.45
C ALA A 4 -57.17 39.19 11.48
N ILE A 5 -57.62 38.48 12.53
CA ILE A 5 -56.79 37.90 13.57
C ILE A 5 -56.26 36.51 13.14
N ALA A 6 -57.04 35.74 12.36
CA ALA A 6 -56.67 34.41 11.89
C ALA A 6 -55.46 34.42 10.92
N TRP A 7 -55.39 35.39 10.03
CA TRP A 7 -54.30 35.49 9.05
C TRP A 7 -52.97 35.92 9.68
N ARG A 8 -53.00 36.63 10.80
CA ARG A 8 -51.77 37.04 11.51
C ARG A 8 -51.14 35.89 12.30
N THR A 9 -51.95 34.98 12.82
CA THR A 9 -51.44 33.81 13.55
C THR A 9 -50.87 32.75 12.58
N GLU A 10 -51.46 32.54 11.41
CA GLU A 10 -50.90 31.61 10.41
C GLU A 10 -49.58 32.12 9.81
N LEU A 11 -49.46 33.43 9.50
CA LEU A 11 -48.23 34.03 9.00
C LEU A 11 -47.09 33.96 10.06
N LEU A 12 -47.37 34.14 11.31
CA LEU A 12 -46.40 34.02 12.39
C LEU A 12 -45.98 32.57 12.62
N THR A 13 -46.88 31.59 12.46
CA THR A 13 -46.58 30.17 12.59
C THR A 13 -45.73 29.67 11.42
N VAL A 14 -46.04 30.08 10.19
CA VAL A 14 -45.25 29.76 8.99
C VAL A 14 -43.86 30.41 9.06
N MET A 15 -43.77 31.65 9.53
CA MET A 15 -42.48 32.32 9.68
C MET A 15 -41.61 31.70 10.81
N LEU A 16 -42.22 31.16 11.87
CA LEU A 16 -41.52 30.46 12.95
C LEU A 16 -41.03 29.07 12.48
N ILE A 17 -41.81 28.36 11.64
CA ILE A 17 -41.43 27.06 11.07
C ILE A 17 -40.31 27.25 10.05
N VAL A 18 -40.32 28.31 9.25
CA VAL A 18 -39.22 28.60 8.29
C VAL A 18 -37.94 29.00 9.02
N LEU A 19 -38.00 29.68 10.16
CA LEU A 19 -36.81 30.01 10.95
C LEU A 19 -36.23 28.80 11.72
N THR A 20 -37.02 27.76 11.98
CA THR A 20 -36.52 26.56 12.68
C THR A 20 -35.95 25.50 11.73
N THR A 21 -36.30 25.54 10.45
CA THR A 21 -35.75 24.59 9.44
C THR A 21 -34.44 25.03 8.80
N LEU A 22 -33.96 26.26 9.03
CA LEU A 22 -32.68 26.78 8.52
C LEU A 22 -31.53 26.66 9.52
N ARG A 23 -31.61 25.73 10.47
CA ARG A 23 -30.45 25.27 11.21
C ARG A 23 -29.83 24.09 10.48
N LEU A 24 -29.37 24.30 9.26
CA LEU A 24 -28.27 23.50 8.72
C LEU A 24 -27.09 23.72 9.68
N PRO A 25 -26.50 22.67 10.25
CA PRO A 25 -25.22 22.84 10.88
C PRO A 25 -24.25 23.20 9.76
N LEU A 26 -23.91 24.47 9.61
CA LEU A 26 -22.65 24.85 9.04
C LEU A 26 -21.58 24.30 9.97
N VAL A 27 -21.24 23.02 9.80
CA VAL A 27 -19.93 22.52 10.16
C VAL A 27 -18.98 23.10 9.10
N ALA A 28 -18.81 24.41 9.15
CA ALA A 28 -17.62 25.02 8.63
C ALA A 28 -16.51 24.45 9.52
N ALA A 29 -15.79 23.45 9.02
CA ALA A 29 -14.48 23.11 9.52
C ALA A 29 -13.69 24.42 9.46
N ALA A 30 -13.64 25.12 10.60
CA ALA A 30 -12.91 26.37 10.73
C ALA A 30 -11.44 26.03 10.59
N GLN A 31 -10.92 26.07 9.36
CA GLN A 31 -9.50 26.25 9.15
C GLN A 31 -9.11 27.47 9.98
N ARG A 32 -8.36 27.23 11.04
CA ARG A 32 -7.82 28.33 11.87
C ARG A 32 -6.99 29.19 10.96
N PRO A 33 -7.31 30.47 10.73
CA PRO A 33 -6.53 31.33 9.86
C PRO A 33 -5.08 31.35 10.33
N GLY A 34 -4.13 30.96 9.47
CA GLY A 34 -2.71 30.92 9.77
C GLY A 34 -2.16 29.61 10.34
N HIS A 35 -2.97 28.56 10.53
CA HIS A 35 -2.46 27.24 10.94
C HIS A 35 -2.08 26.41 9.70
N VAL A 36 -0.80 26.03 9.60
CA VAL A 36 -0.29 25.09 8.60
C VAL A 36 -0.30 23.71 9.25
N PRO A 37 -1.20 22.79 8.82
CA PRO A 37 -1.27 21.47 9.39
C PRO A 37 0.04 20.70 9.15
N ARG A 38 0.42 19.89 10.12
CA ARG A 38 1.63 19.07 10.07
C ARG A 38 1.23 17.60 10.06
N ILE A 39 1.71 16.86 9.07
CA ILE A 39 1.54 15.41 8.99
C ILE A 39 2.91 14.72 9.07
N ALA A 40 2.93 13.47 9.47
CA ALA A 40 4.14 12.65 9.39
C ALA A 40 3.95 11.52 8.37
N PHE A 41 4.92 11.35 7.48
CA PHE A 41 5.00 10.25 6.54
C PHE A 41 6.22 9.41 6.90
N LEU A 42 5.94 8.20 7.41
CA LEU A 42 6.98 7.25 7.83
C LEU A 42 7.08 6.13 6.81
N GLU A 43 8.31 5.80 6.44
CA GLU A 43 8.62 4.67 5.59
C GLU A 43 9.53 3.68 6.33
N LEU A 44 9.36 2.40 6.03
CA LEU A 44 10.25 1.36 6.56
C LEU A 44 11.55 1.29 5.76
N ASN A 45 11.52 1.71 4.51
CA ASN A 45 12.64 1.68 3.57
C ASN A 45 13.69 2.78 3.83
N PHE A 46 14.66 2.84 2.93
CA PHE A 46 15.61 3.94 2.81
C PHE A 46 14.95 5.12 2.06
N PRO A 47 15.45 6.36 2.27
CA PRO A 47 14.97 7.48 1.50
C PRO A 47 15.20 7.26 0.00
N PRO A 48 14.25 7.67 -0.89
CA PRO A 48 14.44 7.55 -2.32
C PRO A 48 15.66 8.37 -2.77
N SER A 49 16.40 7.83 -3.74
CA SER A 49 17.51 8.51 -4.38
C SER A 49 17.06 9.14 -5.70
N THR A 50 17.89 10.02 -6.28
CA THR A 50 17.63 10.59 -7.61
C THR A 50 17.65 9.54 -8.73
N SER A 51 18.32 8.40 -8.50
CA SER A 51 18.36 7.27 -9.41
C SER A 51 17.21 6.29 -9.24
N GLU A 52 16.51 6.36 -8.10
CA GLU A 52 15.39 5.49 -7.76
C GLU A 52 14.21 6.34 -7.29
N PRO A 53 13.44 6.95 -8.21
CA PRO A 53 12.25 7.72 -7.89
C PRO A 53 11.18 6.81 -7.28
N SER A 54 10.33 7.38 -6.43
CA SER A 54 9.20 6.65 -5.84
C SER A 54 7.88 7.12 -6.46
N PRO A 55 7.29 6.36 -7.39
CA PRO A 55 6.01 6.71 -8.01
C PRO A 55 4.90 6.97 -6.99
N LEU A 56 4.92 6.22 -5.87
CA LEU A 56 4.01 6.42 -4.76
C LEU A 56 4.15 7.82 -4.14
N LEU A 57 5.37 8.22 -3.78
CA LEU A 57 5.60 9.51 -3.11
C LEU A 57 5.36 10.69 -4.05
N ASP A 58 5.70 10.55 -5.33
CA ASP A 58 5.46 11.58 -6.33
C ASP A 58 3.96 11.78 -6.57
N ALA A 59 3.21 10.68 -6.72
CA ALA A 59 1.76 10.69 -6.85
C ALA A 59 1.07 11.21 -5.57
N PHE A 60 1.59 10.88 -4.40
CA PHE A 60 1.11 11.41 -3.12
C PHE A 60 1.26 12.93 -3.05
N ARG A 61 2.46 13.47 -3.35
CA ARG A 61 2.70 14.92 -3.39
C ARG A 61 1.82 15.61 -4.44
N GLN A 62 1.65 14.99 -5.61
CA GLN A 62 0.77 15.52 -6.65
C GLN A 62 -0.69 15.52 -6.18
N GLY A 63 -1.17 14.42 -5.60
CA GLY A 63 -2.53 14.32 -5.07
C GLY A 63 -2.83 15.34 -3.97
N LEU A 64 -1.86 15.65 -3.13
CA LEU A 64 -1.96 16.73 -2.15
C LEU A 64 -2.09 18.08 -2.83
N ARG A 65 -1.21 18.38 -3.82
CA ARG A 65 -1.26 19.67 -4.57
C ARG A 65 -2.61 19.89 -5.26
N GLU A 66 -3.15 18.86 -5.89
CA GLU A 66 -4.46 18.90 -6.55
C GLU A 66 -5.61 19.22 -5.60
N ARG A 67 -5.42 18.95 -4.30
CA ARG A 67 -6.38 19.24 -3.21
C ARG A 67 -6.09 20.54 -2.46
N GLY A 68 -5.08 21.31 -2.92
CA GLY A 68 -4.69 22.59 -2.34
C GLY A 68 -3.64 22.50 -1.23
N TRP A 69 -3.10 21.30 -0.96
CA TRP A 69 -2.05 21.08 0.02
C TRP A 69 -0.67 21.16 -0.64
N VAL A 70 0.02 22.27 -0.46
CA VAL A 70 1.35 22.52 -1.02
C VAL A 70 2.38 22.43 0.11
N GLU A 71 3.27 21.45 0.01
CA GLU A 71 4.33 21.20 1.01
C GLU A 71 5.19 22.46 1.20
N GLY A 72 5.42 22.82 2.46
CA GLY A 72 6.15 24.03 2.85
C GLY A 72 5.33 25.32 2.80
N HIS A 73 4.08 25.30 2.30
CA HIS A 73 3.19 26.46 2.23
C HIS A 73 1.88 26.25 2.98
N THR A 74 1.07 25.27 2.57
CA THR A 74 -0.24 25.01 3.17
C THR A 74 -0.28 23.71 3.97
N ILE A 75 0.79 22.90 3.91
CA ILE A 75 0.99 21.69 4.71
C ILE A 75 2.48 21.53 5.02
N ALA A 76 2.81 21.05 6.22
CA ALA A 76 4.15 20.59 6.58
C ALA A 76 4.17 19.06 6.63
N ILE A 77 5.18 18.42 6.04
CA ILE A 77 5.34 16.98 6.01
C ILE A 77 6.64 16.59 6.69
N GLU A 78 6.55 15.85 7.78
CA GLU A 78 7.69 15.25 8.48
C GLU A 78 7.99 13.90 7.86
N TRP A 79 8.95 13.86 6.94
CA TRP A 79 9.42 12.64 6.32
C TRP A 79 10.38 11.89 7.23
N ARG A 80 10.14 10.59 7.46
CA ARG A 80 11.03 9.73 8.26
C ARG A 80 11.21 8.37 7.60
N TRP A 81 12.44 7.85 7.64
CA TRP A 81 12.81 6.54 7.10
C TRP A 81 13.45 5.69 8.18
N ALA A 82 12.93 4.48 8.37
CA ALA A 82 13.40 3.56 9.39
C ALA A 82 14.52 2.63 8.90
N GLU A 83 14.89 2.71 7.63
CA GLU A 83 16.04 1.99 7.04
C GLU A 83 15.99 0.48 7.30
N GLY A 84 14.80 -0.13 7.18
CA GLY A 84 14.55 -1.56 7.38
C GLY A 84 14.38 -2.01 8.83
N SER A 85 14.54 -1.10 9.82
CA SER A 85 14.46 -1.46 11.24
C SER A 85 13.11 -1.11 11.85
N LEU A 86 12.40 -2.12 12.37
CA LEU A 86 11.14 -1.91 13.10
C LEU A 86 11.38 -1.22 14.46
N GLU A 87 12.53 -1.45 15.10
CA GLU A 87 12.90 -0.78 16.33
C GLU A 87 13.12 0.72 16.10
N ARG A 88 13.83 1.07 15.01
CA ARG A 88 13.98 2.46 14.58
C ARG A 88 12.63 3.08 14.21
N PHE A 89 11.75 2.31 13.54
CA PHE A 89 10.40 2.77 13.25
C PHE A 89 9.63 3.14 14.52
N ALA A 90 9.64 2.29 15.53
CA ALA A 90 9.01 2.56 16.83
C ALA A 90 9.58 3.83 17.50
N SER A 91 10.90 4.00 17.45
CA SER A 91 11.57 5.19 17.98
C SER A 91 11.15 6.47 17.25
N LEU A 92 11.04 6.43 15.92
CA LEU A 92 10.57 7.55 15.10
C LEU A 92 9.10 7.89 15.37
N VAL A 93 8.22 6.89 15.56
CA VAL A 93 6.84 7.12 15.99
C VAL A 93 6.82 7.84 17.33
N ALA A 94 7.59 7.37 18.32
CA ALA A 94 7.66 7.99 19.65
C ALA A 94 8.21 9.43 19.62
N GLU A 95 9.08 9.77 18.68
CA GLU A 95 9.52 11.15 18.41
C GLU A 95 8.37 11.97 17.83
N LEU A 96 7.72 11.48 16.79
CA LEU A 96 6.71 12.22 16.01
C LEU A 96 5.44 12.53 16.81
N ILE A 97 4.99 11.62 17.68
CA ILE A 97 3.81 11.88 18.52
C ILE A 97 4.02 12.98 19.57
N ARG A 98 5.28 13.38 19.82
CA ARG A 98 5.61 14.54 20.68
C ARG A 98 5.54 15.87 19.92
N LEU A 99 5.56 15.81 18.59
CA LEU A 99 5.35 16.97 17.73
C LEU A 99 3.85 17.20 17.54
N PRO A 100 3.42 18.41 17.19
CA PRO A 100 2.01 18.71 16.90
C PRO A 100 1.61 18.16 15.51
N VAL A 101 1.74 16.83 15.31
CA VAL A 101 1.30 16.18 14.07
C VAL A 101 -0.19 15.83 14.14
N GLU A 102 -0.91 16.06 13.07
CA GLU A 102 -2.35 15.85 12.98
C GLU A 102 -2.71 14.47 12.45
N LEU A 103 -1.81 13.81 11.74
CA LEU A 103 -1.94 12.42 11.32
C LEU A 103 -0.58 11.78 11.00
N LEU A 104 -0.55 10.45 11.03
CA LEU A 104 0.58 9.61 10.63
C LEU A 104 0.19 8.83 9.37
N VAL A 105 1.04 8.86 8.35
CA VAL A 105 0.97 7.93 7.22
C VAL A 105 2.05 6.86 7.43
N VAL A 106 1.65 5.59 7.36
CA VAL A 106 2.54 4.45 7.65
C VAL A 106 2.45 3.39 6.55
N PRO A 107 3.53 2.66 6.24
CA PRO A 107 3.60 1.84 5.02
C PRO A 107 2.68 0.61 5.04
N ASN A 108 2.52 -0.06 6.18
CA ASN A 108 1.83 -1.36 6.23
C ASN A 108 1.16 -1.64 7.59
N SER A 109 0.43 -2.77 7.68
CA SER A 109 -0.29 -3.17 8.90
C SER A 109 0.61 -3.46 10.09
N GLN A 110 1.85 -3.90 9.89
CA GLN A 110 2.79 -4.16 10.99
C GLN A 110 3.24 -2.84 11.63
N THR A 111 3.62 -1.87 10.81
CA THR A 111 4.00 -0.54 11.27
C THR A 111 2.81 0.25 11.83
N ALA A 112 1.60 0.02 11.29
CA ALA A 112 0.37 0.58 11.83
C ALA A 112 0.06 0.08 13.25
N ARG A 113 0.36 -1.19 13.56
CA ARG A 113 0.25 -1.71 14.94
C ARG A 113 1.19 -0.98 15.89
N ILE A 114 2.44 -0.79 15.50
CA ILE A 114 3.41 -0.03 16.30
C ILE A 114 2.92 1.40 16.57
N ALA A 115 2.42 2.07 15.52
CA ALA A 115 1.87 3.42 15.66
C ALA A 115 0.62 3.45 16.56
N LYS A 116 -0.28 2.48 16.42
CA LYS A 116 -1.51 2.34 17.23
C LYS A 116 -1.23 2.08 18.70
N GLU A 117 -0.18 1.32 19.02
CA GLU A 117 0.27 1.10 20.40
C GLU A 117 0.82 2.40 21.02
N ALA A 118 1.42 3.28 20.22
CA ALA A 118 1.99 4.53 20.67
C ALA A 118 0.95 5.66 20.82
N THR A 119 -0.15 5.65 20.04
CA THR A 119 -1.20 6.68 20.09
C THR A 119 -2.58 6.12 19.75
N THR A 120 -3.58 6.54 20.52
CA THR A 120 -5.00 6.22 20.27
C THR A 120 -5.79 7.41 19.71
N THR A 121 -5.18 8.58 19.63
CA THR A 121 -5.86 9.84 19.27
C THR A 121 -5.41 10.40 17.92
N ILE A 122 -4.13 10.23 17.56
CA ILE A 122 -3.63 10.70 16.27
C ILE A 122 -4.10 9.73 15.17
N PRO A 123 -4.80 10.21 14.13
CA PRO A 123 -5.19 9.41 12.98
C PRO A 123 -4.00 8.72 12.30
N ILE A 124 -4.19 7.48 11.89
CA ILE A 124 -3.18 6.66 11.21
C ILE A 124 -3.74 6.22 9.86
N VAL A 125 -3.07 6.57 8.77
CA VAL A 125 -3.41 6.16 7.41
C VAL A 125 -2.39 5.14 6.92
N VAL A 126 -2.87 3.94 6.56
CA VAL A 126 -2.02 2.83 6.09
C VAL A 126 -1.95 2.85 4.56
N VAL A 127 -0.72 2.84 4.02
CA VAL A 127 -0.48 2.88 2.56
C VAL A 127 -0.80 1.55 1.90
N ALA A 128 -0.44 0.42 2.56
CA ALA A 128 -0.55 -0.90 1.99
C ALA A 128 -0.65 -1.99 3.07
N GLY A 129 -1.85 -2.36 3.49
CA GLY A 129 -2.04 -3.28 4.61
C GLY A 129 -2.57 -4.66 4.23
N GLY A 130 -1.80 -5.73 4.52
CA GLY A 130 -2.33 -7.09 4.59
C GLY A 130 -3.06 -7.32 5.91
N GLY A 131 -4.23 -8.00 5.90
CA GLY A 131 -4.98 -8.30 7.12
C GLY A 131 -5.50 -7.06 7.86
N MET A 132 -5.85 -6.02 7.13
CA MET A 132 -6.42 -4.77 7.68
C MET A 132 -7.68 -5.00 8.49
N ASP A 133 -8.49 -6.00 8.12
CA ASP A 133 -9.69 -6.42 8.85
C ASP A 133 -9.40 -6.73 10.33
N ARG A 134 -8.25 -7.37 10.61
CA ARG A 134 -7.80 -7.67 11.98
C ARG A 134 -7.31 -6.42 12.72
N LEU A 135 -6.80 -5.44 12.01
CA LEU A 135 -6.27 -4.21 12.59
C LEU A 135 -7.39 -3.24 12.95
N VAL A 136 -8.41 -3.11 12.08
CA VAL A 136 -9.49 -2.10 12.22
C VAL A 136 -10.84 -2.70 12.61
N GLY A 137 -10.97 -4.03 12.70
CA GLY A 137 -12.17 -4.78 13.05
C GLY A 137 -13.25 -4.82 11.96
N SER A 138 -13.34 -3.83 11.08
CA SER A 138 -14.22 -3.79 9.91
C SER A 138 -13.65 -2.87 8.85
N LEU A 139 -13.49 -3.36 7.63
CA LEU A 139 -13.01 -2.54 6.51
C LEU A 139 -14.00 -1.44 6.12
N ALA A 140 -15.30 -1.74 6.15
CA ALA A 140 -16.34 -0.77 5.78
C ALA A 140 -16.55 0.34 6.82
N ARG A 141 -16.31 0.04 8.09
CA ARG A 141 -16.38 0.99 9.20
C ARG A 141 -15.26 0.69 10.19
N PRO A 142 -14.08 1.25 9.94
CA PRO A 142 -12.95 1.11 10.85
C PRO A 142 -13.35 1.54 12.26
N ARG A 143 -12.86 0.81 13.23
CA ARG A 143 -12.99 1.22 14.63
C ARG A 143 -11.67 1.85 15.04
N GLU A 144 -11.69 2.80 15.94
CA GLU A 144 -10.48 3.46 16.43
C GLU A 144 -9.85 4.46 15.43
N ASN A 145 -8.55 4.72 15.56
CA ASN A 145 -7.85 5.79 14.85
C ASN A 145 -7.11 5.35 13.57
N VAL A 146 -7.42 4.17 13.02
CA VAL A 146 -6.71 3.61 11.85
C VAL A 146 -7.66 3.46 10.67
N THR A 147 -7.20 3.90 9.48
CA THR A 147 -7.83 3.66 8.18
C THR A 147 -6.76 3.52 7.10
N GLY A 148 -7.11 3.46 5.82
CA GLY A 148 -6.18 3.46 4.69
C GLY A 148 -6.51 2.40 3.63
N LEU A 149 -5.47 1.83 3.02
CA LEU A 149 -5.60 0.88 1.92
C LEU A 149 -5.22 -0.55 2.35
N ALA A 150 -6.03 -1.53 1.94
CA ALA A 150 -5.67 -2.94 1.97
C ALA A 150 -5.10 -3.34 0.61
N THR A 151 -3.98 -4.06 0.58
CA THR A 151 -3.29 -4.32 -0.70
C THR A 151 -3.05 -5.78 -1.02
N MET A 152 -3.21 -6.67 -0.07
CA MET A 152 -2.90 -8.08 -0.26
C MET A 152 -4.18 -8.90 -0.27
N THR A 153 -4.61 -9.31 -1.45
CA THR A 153 -5.65 -10.31 -1.61
C THR A 153 -5.03 -11.66 -2.00
N PRO A 154 -5.59 -12.79 -1.55
CA PRO A 154 -5.16 -14.12 -1.98
C PRO A 154 -5.14 -14.25 -3.51
N GLU A 155 -6.12 -13.65 -4.19
CA GLU A 155 -6.26 -13.66 -5.64
C GLU A 155 -5.04 -13.10 -6.35
N LEU A 156 -4.44 -12.01 -5.81
CA LEU A 156 -3.23 -11.41 -6.38
C LEU A 156 -2.07 -12.41 -6.42
N THR A 157 -1.93 -13.21 -5.36
CA THR A 157 -0.89 -14.23 -5.26
C THR A 157 -1.08 -15.33 -6.33
N LEU A 158 -2.33 -15.72 -6.61
CA LEU A 158 -2.63 -16.71 -7.65
C LEU A 158 -2.35 -16.14 -9.05
N THR A 159 -2.68 -14.88 -9.30
CA THR A 159 -2.38 -14.19 -10.56
C THR A 159 -0.88 -14.16 -10.86
N HIS A 160 -0.01 -14.09 -9.84
CA HIS A 160 1.44 -14.21 -10.05
C HIS A 160 1.84 -15.54 -10.69
N LEU A 161 1.21 -16.66 -10.29
CA LEU A 161 1.47 -17.98 -10.88
C LEU A 161 1.00 -18.05 -12.34
N GLU A 162 -0.17 -17.49 -12.63
CA GLU A 162 -0.71 -17.43 -13.99
C GLU A 162 0.19 -16.61 -14.91
N LEU A 163 0.61 -15.42 -14.48
CA LEU A 163 1.52 -14.54 -15.21
C LEU A 163 2.88 -15.20 -15.43
N LEU A 164 3.41 -15.90 -14.44
CA LEU A 164 4.68 -16.62 -14.55
C LEU A 164 4.60 -17.72 -15.61
N LYS A 165 3.51 -18.50 -15.61
CA LYS A 165 3.28 -19.56 -16.59
C LYS A 165 3.07 -19.02 -17.99
N GLU A 166 2.35 -17.89 -18.14
CA GLU A 166 2.13 -17.23 -19.42
C GLU A 166 3.43 -16.66 -20.00
N ALA A 167 4.23 -15.99 -19.16
CA ALA A 167 5.53 -15.45 -19.56
C ALA A 167 6.54 -16.55 -19.95
N LEU A 168 6.51 -17.67 -19.22
CA LEU A 168 7.49 -18.75 -19.29
C LEU A 168 6.78 -20.11 -19.35
N PRO A 169 6.23 -20.51 -20.51
CA PRO A 169 5.44 -21.74 -20.63
C PRO A 169 6.18 -23.04 -20.23
N GLY A 170 7.52 -23.04 -20.30
CA GLY A 170 8.37 -24.17 -19.91
C GLY A 170 8.60 -24.34 -18.42
N VAL A 171 8.19 -23.39 -17.57
CA VAL A 171 8.38 -23.47 -16.12
C VAL A 171 7.52 -24.61 -15.53
N THR A 172 8.16 -25.45 -14.73
CA THR A 172 7.54 -26.58 -14.04
C THR A 172 7.76 -26.57 -12.53
N ARG A 173 8.87 -25.98 -12.04
CA ARG A 173 9.20 -25.92 -10.61
C ARG A 173 9.40 -24.46 -10.20
N VAL A 174 8.55 -23.99 -9.30
CA VAL A 174 8.57 -22.60 -8.84
C VAL A 174 9.02 -22.56 -7.38
N ALA A 175 10.18 -21.96 -7.14
CA ALA A 175 10.60 -21.63 -5.79
C ALA A 175 9.73 -20.47 -5.27
N VAL A 176 9.14 -20.66 -4.09
CA VAL A 176 8.34 -19.64 -3.42
C VAL A 176 9.08 -19.13 -2.20
N LEU A 177 9.59 -17.89 -2.29
CA LEU A 177 10.27 -17.23 -1.18
C LEU A 177 9.25 -16.61 -0.23
N ARG A 178 9.27 -17.03 1.04
CA ARG A 178 8.36 -16.62 2.10
C ARG A 178 9.14 -15.98 3.25
N GLY A 179 8.58 -14.93 3.81
CA GLY A 179 9.08 -14.28 5.01
C GLY A 179 8.29 -14.66 6.28
N LEU A 180 7.88 -13.63 7.01
CA LEU A 180 7.19 -13.77 8.30
C LEU A 180 5.66 -13.78 8.19
N ALA A 181 5.10 -13.35 7.07
CA ALA A 181 3.66 -13.29 6.87
C ALA A 181 3.03 -14.69 6.82
N PRO A 182 1.82 -14.88 7.41
CA PRO A 182 1.16 -16.18 7.54
C PRO A 182 0.47 -16.60 6.24
N TYR A 183 1.21 -17.19 5.31
CA TYR A 183 0.69 -17.71 4.04
C TYR A 183 0.13 -19.14 4.13
N ASP A 184 0.18 -19.77 5.31
CA ASP A 184 -0.23 -21.18 5.45
C ASP A 184 -1.71 -21.42 5.10
N ALA A 185 -2.58 -20.45 5.35
CA ALA A 185 -4.00 -20.56 5.03
C ALA A 185 -4.28 -20.56 3.51
N ILE A 186 -3.48 -19.87 2.70
CA ILE A 186 -3.65 -19.83 1.23
C ILE A 186 -2.79 -20.86 0.51
N TRP A 187 -1.80 -21.43 1.19
CA TRP A 187 -0.84 -22.35 0.58
C TRP A 187 -1.51 -23.52 -0.19
N PRO A 188 -2.53 -24.23 0.35
CA PRO A 188 -3.21 -25.29 -0.41
C PRO A 188 -3.85 -24.80 -1.71
N THR A 189 -4.39 -23.58 -1.72
CA THR A 189 -4.98 -22.97 -2.92
C THR A 189 -3.90 -22.61 -3.94
N MET A 190 -2.75 -22.13 -3.50
CA MET A 190 -1.60 -21.86 -4.37
C MET A 190 -1.09 -23.15 -5.02
N GLU A 191 -0.94 -24.25 -4.25
CA GLU A 191 -0.53 -25.57 -4.77
C GLU A 191 -1.53 -26.08 -5.81
N ALA A 192 -2.83 -26.02 -5.51
CA ALA A 192 -3.87 -26.46 -6.44
C ALA A 192 -3.85 -25.64 -7.76
N THR A 193 -3.66 -24.33 -7.66
CA THR A 193 -3.52 -23.45 -8.84
C THR A 193 -2.26 -23.79 -9.63
N ALA A 194 -1.13 -23.95 -8.97
CA ALA A 194 0.12 -24.32 -9.64
C ALA A 194 -0.01 -25.65 -10.35
N GLN A 195 -0.59 -26.67 -9.71
CA GLN A 195 -0.83 -27.99 -10.31
C GLN A 195 -1.73 -27.88 -11.55
N SER A 196 -2.78 -27.07 -11.52
CA SER A 196 -3.66 -26.87 -12.69
C SER A 196 -2.93 -26.23 -13.87
N LEU A 197 -1.87 -25.45 -13.59
CA LEU A 197 -0.98 -24.84 -14.58
C LEU A 197 0.21 -25.74 -14.96
N GLY A 198 0.29 -26.95 -14.44
CA GLY A 198 1.41 -27.89 -14.67
C GLY A 198 2.71 -27.44 -14.00
N MET A 199 2.59 -26.84 -12.81
CA MET A 199 3.72 -26.39 -12.00
C MET A 199 3.69 -27.04 -10.61
N GLU A 200 4.86 -27.20 -10.01
CA GLU A 200 5.08 -27.60 -8.63
C GLU A 200 5.65 -26.43 -7.83
N LEU A 201 5.13 -26.20 -6.62
CA LEU A 201 5.66 -25.17 -5.73
C LEU A 201 6.65 -25.77 -4.74
N GLN A 202 7.80 -25.13 -4.61
CA GLN A 202 8.85 -25.44 -3.65
C GLN A 202 8.97 -24.32 -2.64
N ARG A 203 8.78 -24.62 -1.36
CA ARG A 203 8.71 -23.63 -0.28
C ARG A 203 10.08 -23.33 0.29
N PHE A 204 10.46 -22.04 0.34
CA PHE A 204 11.68 -21.51 0.96
C PHE A 204 11.34 -20.42 1.96
N ASP A 205 11.50 -20.72 3.25
CA ASP A 205 11.21 -19.77 4.33
C ASP A 205 12.51 -19.04 4.74
N VAL A 206 12.50 -17.70 4.66
CA VAL A 206 13.62 -16.85 5.08
C VAL A 206 13.12 -15.86 6.13
N ARG A 207 13.69 -15.95 7.33
CA ARG A 207 13.31 -15.12 8.49
C ARG A 207 14.43 -14.22 8.98
N ASP A 208 15.60 -14.35 8.38
CA ASP A 208 16.81 -13.59 8.67
C ASP A 208 17.49 -13.20 7.36
N PRO A 209 17.93 -11.94 7.18
CA PRO A 209 18.57 -11.51 5.93
C PRO A 209 19.87 -12.26 5.61
N THR A 210 20.55 -12.82 6.62
CA THR A 210 21.77 -13.63 6.41
C THR A 210 21.50 -14.97 5.74
N ALA A 211 20.25 -15.44 5.75
CA ALA A 211 19.85 -16.70 5.15
C ALA A 211 19.51 -16.60 3.64
N PHE A 212 19.54 -15.42 3.02
CA PHE A 212 19.23 -15.29 1.60
C PHE A 212 20.16 -16.14 0.72
N ASP A 213 21.47 -16.04 0.91
CA ASP A 213 22.42 -16.75 0.05
C ASP A 213 22.25 -18.27 0.13
N SER A 214 22.02 -18.82 1.32
CA SER A 214 21.75 -20.26 1.51
C SER A 214 20.41 -20.69 0.94
N ALA A 215 19.37 -19.86 1.03
CA ALA A 215 18.07 -20.13 0.44
C ALA A 215 18.16 -20.21 -1.09
N PHE A 216 18.88 -19.28 -1.73
CA PHE A 216 19.07 -19.30 -3.18
C PHE A 216 19.93 -20.47 -3.66
N ALA A 217 20.96 -20.86 -2.90
CA ALA A 217 21.70 -22.09 -3.16
C ALA A 217 20.80 -23.32 -3.12
N ALA A 218 19.94 -23.44 -2.09
CA ALA A 218 18.97 -24.53 -1.95
C ALA A 218 17.93 -24.55 -3.09
N MET A 219 17.48 -23.38 -3.59
CA MET A 219 16.60 -23.31 -4.76
C MET A 219 17.28 -23.87 -6.02
N THR A 220 18.58 -23.62 -6.19
CA THR A 220 19.36 -24.17 -7.29
C THR A 220 19.52 -25.68 -7.17
N GLU A 221 19.82 -26.20 -5.96
CA GLU A 221 19.89 -27.65 -5.70
C GLU A 221 18.54 -28.33 -5.93
N ALA A 222 17.45 -27.69 -5.57
CA ALA A 222 16.09 -28.15 -5.84
C ALA A 222 15.67 -27.98 -7.31
N GLN A 223 16.58 -27.48 -8.16
CA GLN A 223 16.36 -27.28 -9.59
C GLN A 223 15.12 -26.44 -9.89
N ALA A 224 14.90 -25.35 -9.15
CA ALA A 224 13.84 -24.41 -9.44
C ALA A 224 14.04 -23.74 -10.80
N ASP A 225 12.97 -23.60 -11.57
CA ASP A 225 12.98 -22.96 -12.89
C ASP A 225 12.67 -21.46 -12.81
N ALA A 226 11.99 -21.03 -11.74
CA ALA A 226 11.59 -19.65 -11.51
C ALA A 226 11.43 -19.36 -10.01
N LEU A 227 11.41 -18.08 -9.66
CA LEU A 227 11.21 -17.57 -8.31
C LEU A 227 9.94 -16.74 -8.21
N MET A 228 9.09 -17.08 -7.26
CA MET A 228 7.99 -16.24 -6.81
C MET A 228 8.28 -15.69 -5.42
N VAL A 229 8.32 -14.37 -5.28
CA VAL A 229 8.51 -13.69 -3.99
C VAL A 229 7.13 -13.29 -3.46
N LEU A 230 6.76 -13.81 -2.29
CA LEU A 230 5.51 -13.41 -1.66
C LEU A 230 5.62 -12.01 -1.04
N GLY A 231 4.51 -11.28 -1.05
CA GLY A 231 4.47 -9.96 -0.46
C GLY A 231 4.58 -10.02 1.07
N ASP A 232 5.71 -9.61 1.60
CA ASP A 232 6.00 -9.63 3.03
C ASP A 232 6.75 -8.36 3.43
N ALA A 233 6.37 -7.77 4.56
CA ALA A 233 7.05 -6.60 5.11
C ALA A 233 8.54 -6.87 5.38
N PHE A 234 8.91 -8.12 5.66
CA PHE A 234 10.30 -8.53 5.84
C PHE A 234 11.15 -8.32 4.59
N PHE A 235 10.57 -8.48 3.37
CA PHE A 235 11.32 -8.32 2.12
C PHE A 235 11.40 -6.88 1.62
N VAL A 236 10.59 -5.99 2.18
CA VAL A 236 10.50 -4.59 1.73
C VAL A 236 11.86 -3.86 1.67
N PRO A 237 12.83 -4.08 2.60
CA PRO A 237 14.15 -3.46 2.52
C PRO A 237 15.13 -4.15 1.57
N TYR A 238 14.79 -5.32 0.98
CA TYR A 238 15.74 -6.19 0.27
C TYR A 238 15.42 -6.50 -1.20
N PRO A 239 14.59 -5.74 -1.93
CA PRO A 239 14.18 -6.11 -3.28
C PRO A 239 15.38 -6.18 -4.23
N ALA A 240 16.30 -5.24 -4.17
CA ALA A 240 17.50 -5.23 -5.01
C ALA A 240 18.45 -6.43 -4.71
N ARG A 241 18.59 -6.81 -3.43
CA ARG A 241 19.38 -7.98 -3.05
C ARG A 241 18.75 -9.27 -3.56
N ILE A 242 17.44 -9.43 -3.39
CA ILE A 242 16.70 -10.59 -3.89
C ILE A 242 16.80 -10.66 -5.41
N ALA A 243 16.67 -9.53 -6.12
CA ALA A 243 16.81 -9.45 -7.58
C ALA A 243 18.21 -9.87 -8.05
N ALA A 244 19.26 -9.37 -7.37
CA ALA A 244 20.65 -9.72 -7.70
C ALA A 244 20.92 -11.23 -7.51
N LEU A 245 20.43 -11.82 -6.41
CA LEU A 245 20.54 -13.26 -6.15
C LEU A 245 19.72 -14.08 -7.18
N ALA A 246 18.51 -13.65 -7.52
CA ALA A 246 17.70 -14.30 -8.55
C ALA A 246 18.42 -14.30 -9.90
N LEU A 247 19.03 -13.18 -10.28
CA LEU A 247 19.82 -13.10 -11.51
C LEU A 247 21.07 -13.98 -11.45
N GLN A 248 21.81 -13.95 -10.34
CA GLN A 248 23.00 -14.80 -10.14
C GLN A 248 22.69 -16.29 -10.27
N HIS A 249 21.55 -16.73 -9.73
CA HIS A 249 21.07 -18.12 -9.79
C HIS A 249 20.21 -18.41 -11.02
N ARG A 250 20.12 -17.46 -11.97
CA ARG A 250 19.36 -17.58 -13.23
C ARG A 250 17.88 -17.92 -13.04
N LEU A 251 17.28 -17.41 -11.98
CA LEU A 251 15.87 -17.60 -11.65
C LEU A 251 15.05 -16.40 -12.14
N PRO A 252 14.28 -16.53 -13.22
CA PRO A 252 13.25 -15.52 -13.55
C PRO A 252 12.33 -15.30 -12.37
N SER A 253 12.12 -14.05 -11.99
CA SER A 253 11.46 -13.73 -10.73
C SER A 253 10.20 -12.87 -10.91
N ILE A 254 9.17 -13.17 -10.12
CA ILE A 254 7.96 -12.36 -9.99
C ILE A 254 7.67 -12.07 -8.51
N GLY A 255 7.18 -10.86 -8.24
CA GLY A 255 6.73 -10.46 -6.92
C GLY A 255 6.17 -9.04 -6.91
N PRO A 256 5.53 -8.59 -5.84
CA PRO A 256 4.99 -7.24 -5.78
C PRO A 256 6.12 -6.19 -5.78
N GLY A 257 6.01 -5.17 -6.67
CA GLY A 257 6.90 -4.00 -6.69
C GLY A 257 8.37 -4.26 -7.02
N GLY A 258 8.74 -5.49 -7.43
CA GLY A 258 10.15 -5.86 -7.58
C GLY A 258 10.78 -5.59 -8.96
N ALA A 259 10.00 -5.25 -9.99
CA ALA A 259 10.54 -5.11 -11.36
C ALA A 259 11.54 -3.94 -11.47
N GLN A 260 11.29 -2.82 -10.80
CA GLN A 260 12.22 -1.68 -10.75
C GLN A 260 13.52 -2.06 -10.04
N ALA A 261 13.46 -2.95 -9.06
CA ALA A 261 14.64 -3.45 -8.35
C ALA A 261 15.40 -4.56 -9.09
N GLY A 262 14.88 -5.04 -10.24
CA GLY A 262 15.54 -6.04 -11.07
C GLY A 262 14.87 -7.40 -11.16
N TYR A 263 13.67 -7.62 -10.60
CA TYR A 263 12.88 -8.82 -10.91
C TYR A 263 12.53 -8.84 -12.40
N LEU A 264 12.28 -10.02 -12.96
CA LEU A 264 11.81 -10.14 -14.35
C LEU A 264 10.49 -9.40 -14.54
N MET A 265 9.59 -9.54 -13.59
CA MET A 265 8.30 -8.85 -13.61
C MET A 265 7.74 -8.62 -12.22
N SER A 266 6.85 -7.64 -12.12
CA SER A 266 6.01 -7.43 -10.95
C SER A 266 4.56 -7.23 -11.37
N TYR A 267 3.65 -7.71 -10.54
CA TYR A 267 2.22 -7.44 -10.66
C TYR A 267 1.68 -7.06 -9.30
N GLY A 268 1.02 -5.93 -9.21
CA GLY A 268 0.51 -5.42 -7.95
C GLY A 268 -0.32 -4.16 -8.11
N ALA A 269 -0.85 -3.67 -7.00
CA ALA A 269 -1.57 -2.41 -6.98
C ALA A 269 -0.68 -1.26 -7.47
N SER A 270 -1.22 -0.44 -8.38
CA SER A 270 -0.54 0.74 -8.92
C SER A 270 -0.04 1.64 -7.80
N GLU A 271 1.26 1.92 -7.78
CA GLU A 271 1.86 2.81 -6.78
C GLU A 271 1.36 4.23 -6.92
N SER A 272 1.18 4.69 -8.15
CA SER A 272 0.63 6.03 -8.43
C SER A 272 -0.82 6.14 -7.95
N ASP A 273 -1.68 5.14 -8.19
CA ASP A 273 -3.06 5.14 -7.69
C ASP A 273 -3.08 5.12 -6.14
N ARG A 274 -2.21 4.34 -5.51
CA ARG A 274 -2.07 4.33 -4.04
C ARG A 274 -1.68 5.70 -3.50
N GLY A 275 -0.68 6.35 -4.09
CA GLY A 275 -0.25 7.69 -3.69
C GLY A 275 -1.37 8.71 -3.76
N GLN A 276 -2.14 8.72 -4.86
CA GLN A 276 -3.30 9.59 -5.04
C GLN A 276 -4.40 9.34 -4.00
N ARG A 277 -4.70 8.07 -3.69
CA ARG A 277 -5.70 7.70 -2.69
C ARG A 277 -5.28 8.08 -1.28
N ILE A 278 -4.02 7.83 -0.90
CA ILE A 278 -3.50 8.27 0.40
C ILE A 278 -3.58 9.78 0.55
N ALA A 279 -3.30 10.56 -0.51
CA ALA A 279 -3.49 12.00 -0.49
C ALA A 279 -4.96 12.39 -0.25
N ALA A 280 -5.93 11.62 -0.78
CA ALA A 280 -7.35 11.85 -0.51
C ALA A 280 -7.70 11.55 0.96
N TYR A 281 -7.19 10.47 1.56
CA TYR A 281 -7.39 10.20 2.99
C TYR A 281 -6.84 11.33 3.86
N VAL A 282 -5.62 11.80 3.55
CA VAL A 282 -5.01 12.94 4.25
C VAL A 282 -5.91 14.18 4.15
N ASP A 283 -6.39 14.50 2.95
CA ASP A 283 -7.28 15.64 2.70
C ASP A 283 -8.57 15.54 3.53
N HIS A 284 -9.24 14.38 3.52
CA HIS A 284 -10.46 14.16 4.28
C HIS A 284 -10.24 14.35 5.79
N ILE A 285 -9.14 13.78 6.33
CA ILE A 285 -8.82 13.89 7.76
C ILE A 285 -8.50 15.35 8.13
N LEU A 286 -7.69 16.05 7.35
CA LEU A 286 -7.35 17.45 7.60
C LEU A 286 -8.58 18.38 7.47
N LYS A 287 -9.62 17.96 6.74
CA LYS A 287 -10.92 18.64 6.66
C LYS A 287 -11.90 18.22 7.75
N GLY A 288 -11.48 17.38 8.70
CA GLY A 288 -12.24 17.05 9.91
C GLY A 288 -12.96 15.70 9.89
N ALA A 289 -12.76 14.86 8.86
CA ALA A 289 -13.23 13.48 8.89
C ALA A 289 -12.42 12.67 9.92
N THR A 290 -13.08 11.73 10.59
CA THR A 290 -12.38 10.78 11.46
C THR A 290 -12.01 9.51 10.70
N PRO A 291 -10.99 8.75 11.11
CA PRO A 291 -10.69 7.45 10.51
C PRO A 291 -11.90 6.50 10.47
N ALA A 292 -12.80 6.57 11.45
CA ALA A 292 -14.02 5.77 11.52
C ALA A 292 -15.04 6.09 10.41
N ASP A 293 -14.99 7.29 9.84
CA ASP A 293 -15.84 7.73 8.74
C ASP A 293 -15.30 7.30 7.36
N LEU A 294 -14.06 6.85 7.32
CA LEU A 294 -13.33 6.53 6.09
C LEU A 294 -13.12 5.02 5.99
N PRO A 295 -13.83 4.31 5.09
CA PRO A 295 -13.66 2.88 4.92
C PRO A 295 -12.24 2.54 4.49
N VAL A 296 -11.75 1.36 4.85
CA VAL A 296 -10.52 0.82 4.28
C VAL A 296 -10.83 0.35 2.86
N GLU A 297 -10.16 0.96 1.89
CA GLU A 297 -10.37 0.64 0.48
C GLU A 297 -9.42 -0.47 0.01
N GLN A 298 -9.90 -1.27 -0.95
CA GLN A 298 -9.07 -2.20 -1.71
C GLN A 298 -8.61 -1.55 -3.02
N PRO A 299 -7.43 -1.89 -3.52
CA PRO A 299 -6.97 -1.40 -4.81
C PRO A 299 -7.89 -1.89 -5.94
N THR A 300 -8.13 -1.04 -6.91
CA THR A 300 -8.91 -1.34 -8.10
C THR A 300 -8.10 -1.28 -9.38
N LYS A 301 -6.88 -0.74 -9.30
CA LYS A 301 -5.93 -0.67 -10.40
C LYS A 301 -4.72 -1.52 -10.06
N PHE A 302 -4.40 -2.43 -10.95
CA PHE A 302 -3.22 -3.28 -10.89
C PHE A 302 -2.37 -3.04 -12.12
N GLU A 303 -1.06 -3.14 -11.96
CA GLU A 303 -0.09 -2.89 -13.03
C GLU A 303 0.85 -4.10 -13.17
N LEU A 304 1.02 -4.53 -14.42
CA LEU A 304 2.04 -5.49 -14.83
C LEU A 304 3.25 -4.71 -15.35
N VAL A 305 4.36 -4.79 -14.62
CA VAL A 305 5.63 -4.19 -15.02
C VAL A 305 6.59 -5.30 -15.41
N ILE A 306 7.23 -5.19 -16.57
CA ILE A 306 8.20 -6.17 -17.08
C ILE A 306 9.56 -5.52 -17.28
N ASN A 307 10.62 -6.13 -16.73
CA ASN A 307 11.98 -5.66 -16.86
C ASN A 307 12.68 -6.38 -18.02
N LEU A 308 12.81 -5.70 -19.17
CA LEU A 308 13.44 -6.24 -20.35
C LEU A 308 14.97 -6.39 -20.19
N LYS A 309 15.62 -5.59 -19.34
CA LYS A 309 17.05 -5.77 -19.01
C LYS A 309 17.28 -7.10 -18.30
N THR A 310 16.41 -7.42 -17.34
CA THR A 310 16.47 -8.71 -16.64
C THR A 310 16.15 -9.87 -17.58
N ALA A 311 15.14 -9.73 -18.45
CA ALA A 311 14.85 -10.73 -19.48
C ALA A 311 16.06 -11.00 -20.37
N GLN A 312 16.70 -9.94 -20.87
CA GLN A 312 17.92 -10.04 -21.70
C GLN A 312 19.08 -10.71 -20.95
N SER A 313 19.31 -10.32 -19.69
CA SER A 313 20.39 -10.89 -18.86
C SER A 313 20.20 -12.38 -18.58
N LEU A 314 18.95 -12.84 -18.51
CA LEU A 314 18.58 -14.25 -18.35
C LEU A 314 18.54 -15.02 -19.69
N GLY A 315 18.68 -14.33 -20.84
CA GLY A 315 18.56 -14.91 -22.16
C GLY A 315 17.13 -15.31 -22.55
N LEU A 316 16.13 -14.65 -21.95
CA LEU A 316 14.72 -14.95 -22.15
C LEU A 316 14.13 -14.13 -23.29
N THR A 317 13.29 -14.77 -24.09
CA THR A 317 12.46 -14.11 -25.10
C THR A 317 11.00 -14.22 -24.68
N LEU A 318 10.41 -13.10 -24.28
CA LEU A 318 8.99 -13.03 -23.94
C LEU A 318 8.16 -12.84 -25.22
N SER A 319 6.97 -13.44 -25.26
CA SER A 319 6.10 -13.33 -26.43
C SER A 319 5.61 -11.89 -26.63
N PRO A 320 5.45 -11.41 -27.88
CA PRO A 320 4.90 -10.07 -28.14
C PRO A 320 3.50 -9.87 -27.53
N VAL A 321 2.71 -10.93 -27.50
CA VAL A 321 1.36 -10.90 -26.90
C VAL A 321 1.44 -10.66 -25.41
N PHE A 322 2.37 -11.30 -24.71
CA PHE A 322 2.57 -11.08 -23.27
C PHE A 322 3.10 -9.67 -22.99
N LEU A 323 4.08 -9.20 -23.79
CA LEU A 323 4.62 -7.85 -23.65
C LEU A 323 3.56 -6.75 -23.87
N PHE A 324 2.59 -6.99 -24.73
CA PHE A 324 1.49 -6.05 -24.99
C PHE A 324 0.56 -5.88 -23.79
N ARG A 325 0.52 -6.84 -22.87
CA ARG A 325 -0.27 -6.77 -21.63
C ARG A 325 0.38 -5.92 -20.54
N ALA A 326 1.69 -5.63 -20.68
CA ALA A 326 2.41 -4.85 -19.69
C ALA A 326 1.94 -3.39 -19.69
N ASP A 327 1.69 -2.85 -18.52
CA ASP A 327 1.44 -1.43 -18.31
C ASP A 327 2.74 -0.62 -18.43
N GLU A 328 3.88 -1.24 -18.04
CA GLU A 328 5.20 -0.64 -18.14
C GLU A 328 6.27 -1.65 -18.58
N LEU A 329 7.18 -1.20 -19.44
CA LEU A 329 8.37 -1.95 -19.87
C LEU A 329 9.64 -1.19 -19.47
N ILE A 330 10.43 -1.76 -18.56
CA ILE A 330 11.74 -1.23 -18.15
C ILE A 330 12.78 -1.68 -19.19
N LYS A 331 13.36 -0.67 -19.90
CA LYS A 331 14.33 -0.86 -21.00
C LYS A 331 15.74 -0.50 -20.58
#